data_8bb768cc90233b4c30428f02d7a1db64
#
_entry.id   8bb768cc90233b4c30428f02d7a1db64
#
_cell.length_a   1.000
_cell.length_b   1.000
_cell.length_c   1.000
_cell.angle_alpha   90.00
_cell.angle_beta   90.00
_cell.angle_gamma   90.00
#
_symmetry.space_group_name_H-M   'P 1'
#
loop_
_entity.id
_entity.type
_entity.pdbx_description
1 polymer ?
#
loop_
_entity_poly.entity_id
_entity_poly.type
_entity_poly.pdbx_seq_one_letter_code
_entity_poly.pdbx_strand_id
1 'polypeptide(L)'
;MEISCAFATSPATPRHVAIAEDLGYRRAWSYDSPALYPDVWMTLALAAGQTSKIGLGPGVLVPSLRHPMVNAAAIATLSALAPGRVTVAIGAGFTGRYTLGRRAMRWSDVAEYVRVLRALLRGEEASWEGAVIKMIHPEGFVPDRPIADVPILIGADGPKGYAVASELGDGVIGAGVPPTGDGLPPWRALLAFGTVLGEGEQPTDERVLDAAGHSVAAIFHALYERGGADGVDAVPGGPRWREALEAVPQGHRHLAIHEQHLVSVSRRDRPAVIEGAGLLPAMTLTGTPDQLRKRVEELAAAGLSEIVYQPAGRDIPGELERFIKAVG
;
A
#
# COMPACT_ATOMS: atom_id res chain seq x y z
N MET A 1 3.67 12.85 14.27
CA MET A 1 3.30 11.73 13.37
C MET A 1 4.19 11.78 12.14
N GLU A 2 4.71 10.64 11.65
CA GLU A 2 5.51 10.60 10.42
C GLU A 2 4.61 10.70 9.18
N ILE A 3 5.09 11.36 8.13
CA ILE A 3 4.42 11.44 6.83
C ILE A 3 5.29 10.71 5.80
N SER A 4 4.73 9.67 5.23
CA SER A 4 5.32 8.83 4.20
C SER A 4 4.46 8.85 2.94
N CYS A 5 4.95 8.30 1.84
CA CYS A 5 4.19 8.16 0.61
C CYS A 5 4.17 6.72 0.09
N ALA A 6 3.22 6.42 -0.80
CA ALA A 6 3.15 5.13 -1.48
C ALA A 6 2.92 5.31 -2.98
N PHE A 7 3.44 4.37 -3.76
CA PHE A 7 3.36 4.41 -5.22
C PHE A 7 2.89 3.07 -5.81
N ALA A 8 1.94 3.14 -6.72
CA ALA A 8 1.84 2.16 -7.79
C ALA A 8 3.13 2.26 -8.62
N THR A 9 3.90 1.18 -8.71
CA THR A 9 5.19 1.21 -9.40
C THR A 9 5.06 1.51 -10.88
N SER A 10 5.96 2.34 -11.38
CA SER A 10 6.06 2.73 -12.80
C SER A 10 7.51 3.05 -13.15
N PRO A 11 7.89 3.20 -14.41
CA PRO A 11 9.23 3.68 -14.79
C PRO A 11 9.58 5.06 -14.22
N ALA A 12 8.57 5.89 -13.89
CA ALA A 12 8.76 7.21 -13.29
C ALA A 12 8.88 7.18 -11.76
N THR A 13 8.51 6.07 -11.11
CA THR A 13 8.50 5.98 -9.64
C THR A 13 9.85 6.32 -8.99
N PRO A 14 11.04 5.89 -9.49
CA PRO A 14 12.29 6.28 -8.87
C PRO A 14 12.50 7.80 -8.80
N ARG A 15 12.09 8.53 -9.83
CA ARG A 15 12.11 10.00 -9.83
C ARG A 15 11.10 10.58 -8.83
N HIS A 16 9.89 10.02 -8.74
CA HIS A 16 8.89 10.48 -7.77
C HIS A 16 9.35 10.25 -6.33
N VAL A 17 10.08 9.15 -6.06
CA VAL A 17 10.68 8.88 -4.75
C VAL A 17 11.77 9.90 -4.42
N ALA A 18 12.60 10.31 -5.39
CA ALA A 18 13.59 11.36 -5.18
C ALA A 18 12.92 12.71 -4.87
N ILE A 19 11.84 13.07 -5.57
CA ILE A 19 11.04 14.26 -5.26
C ILE A 19 10.44 14.18 -3.85
N ALA A 20 9.93 13.01 -3.45
CA ALA A 20 9.41 12.81 -2.09
C ALA A 20 10.51 12.97 -1.03
N GLU A 21 11.74 12.52 -1.29
CA GLU A 21 12.90 12.76 -0.42
C GLU A 21 13.16 14.26 -0.26
N ASP A 22 13.20 15.00 -1.36
CA ASP A 22 13.44 16.46 -1.36
C ASP A 22 12.34 17.22 -0.60
N LEU A 23 11.11 16.72 -0.66
CA LEU A 23 9.97 17.26 0.07
C LEU A 23 9.91 16.86 1.55
N GLY A 24 10.80 15.97 2.01
CA GLY A 24 10.89 15.57 3.41
C GLY A 24 10.00 14.40 3.83
N TYR A 25 9.45 13.63 2.90
CA TYR A 25 8.74 12.41 3.22
C TYR A 25 9.66 11.40 3.91
N ARG A 26 9.13 10.70 4.92
CA ARG A 26 9.91 9.78 5.75
C ARG A 26 10.25 8.49 5.04
N ARG A 27 9.30 7.89 4.32
CA ARG A 27 9.43 6.63 3.58
C ARG A 27 8.64 6.68 2.27
N ALA A 28 9.10 5.90 1.30
CA ALA A 28 8.40 5.61 0.05
C ALA A 28 8.09 4.11 -0.01
N TRP A 29 6.82 3.78 0.06
CA TRP A 29 6.31 2.43 -0.08
C TRP A 29 5.97 2.13 -1.53
N SER A 30 6.19 0.93 -2.00
CA SER A 30 5.89 0.51 -3.37
C SER A 30 5.01 -0.74 -3.38
N TYR A 31 3.97 -0.74 -4.21
CA TYR A 31 3.02 -1.84 -4.29
C TYR A 31 3.59 -3.05 -5.01
N ASP A 32 3.23 -4.25 -4.55
CA ASP A 32 3.58 -5.54 -5.16
C ASP A 32 2.34 -6.20 -5.76
N SER A 33 1.93 -5.73 -6.92
CA SER A 33 0.78 -6.27 -7.69
C SER A 33 1.18 -6.45 -9.16
N PRO A 34 1.94 -7.52 -9.50
CA PRO A 34 2.61 -7.66 -10.80
C PRO A 34 1.66 -7.77 -12.00
N ALA A 35 0.38 -8.06 -11.79
CA ALA A 35 -0.63 -8.01 -12.85
C ALA A 35 -1.00 -6.56 -13.25
N LEU A 36 -0.73 -5.59 -12.38
CA LEU A 36 -1.11 -4.18 -12.55
C LEU A 36 0.09 -3.26 -12.76
N TYR A 37 1.22 -3.55 -12.10
CA TYR A 37 2.35 -2.65 -11.99
C TYR A 37 3.68 -3.37 -12.27
N PRO A 38 4.72 -2.67 -12.75
CA PRO A 38 6.09 -3.17 -12.83
C PRO A 38 6.62 -3.79 -11.54
N ASP A 39 7.66 -4.63 -11.65
CA ASP A 39 8.25 -5.32 -10.50
C ASP A 39 8.71 -4.36 -9.40
N VAL A 40 8.30 -4.67 -8.17
CA VAL A 40 8.54 -3.83 -7.00
C VAL A 40 10.02 -3.74 -6.64
N TRP A 41 10.76 -4.85 -6.70
CA TRP A 41 12.17 -4.87 -6.31
C TRP A 41 13.07 -4.15 -7.30
N MET A 42 12.81 -4.29 -8.61
CA MET A 42 13.53 -3.54 -9.64
C MET A 42 13.29 -2.04 -9.48
N THR A 43 12.06 -1.63 -9.22
CA THR A 43 11.72 -0.22 -8.99
C THR A 43 12.39 0.34 -7.74
N LEU A 44 12.38 -0.41 -6.63
CA LEU A 44 13.03 -0.01 -5.37
C LEU A 44 14.56 0.08 -5.52
N ALA A 45 15.19 -0.83 -6.25
CA ALA A 45 16.63 -0.77 -6.53
C ALA A 45 17.02 0.50 -7.32
N LEU A 46 16.21 0.88 -8.32
CA LEU A 46 16.41 2.12 -9.06
C LEU A 46 16.19 3.36 -8.19
N ALA A 47 15.19 3.33 -7.30
CA ALA A 47 14.93 4.42 -6.35
C ALA A 47 16.08 4.55 -5.33
N ALA A 48 16.64 3.44 -4.86
CA ALA A 48 17.80 3.45 -3.95
C ALA A 48 19.00 4.17 -4.54
N GLY A 49 19.23 4.01 -5.86
CA GLY A 49 20.30 4.70 -6.58
C GLY A 49 20.06 6.20 -6.82
N GLN A 50 18.84 6.70 -6.62
CA GLN A 50 18.48 8.11 -6.82
C GLN A 50 18.22 8.86 -5.50
N THR A 51 18.34 8.19 -4.36
CA THR A 51 18.01 8.73 -3.03
C THR A 51 19.06 8.37 -2.00
N SER A 52 19.11 9.12 -0.91
CA SER A 52 20.14 8.96 0.13
C SER A 52 19.59 8.86 1.57
N LYS A 53 18.36 9.30 1.82
CA LYS A 53 17.78 9.44 3.17
C LYS A 53 16.42 8.77 3.32
N ILE A 54 15.53 8.88 2.34
CA ILE A 54 14.16 8.36 2.41
C ILE A 54 14.18 6.84 2.62
N GLY A 55 13.34 6.35 3.53
CA GLY A 55 13.12 4.93 3.72
C GLY A 55 12.47 4.31 2.48
N LEU A 56 12.81 3.07 2.16
CA LEU A 56 12.33 2.36 0.97
C LEU A 56 11.78 0.99 1.34
N GLY A 57 10.68 0.61 0.76
CA GLY A 57 10.18 -0.75 0.95
C GLY A 57 8.91 -1.10 0.19
N PRO A 58 8.67 -2.41 0.02
CA PRO A 58 7.41 -2.88 -0.53
C PRO A 58 6.29 -2.77 0.51
N GLY A 59 5.14 -2.28 0.09
CA GLY A 59 3.97 -2.15 0.96
C GLY A 59 2.66 -2.49 0.24
N VAL A 60 2.23 -3.77 0.22
CA VAL A 60 2.74 -4.94 0.94
C VAL A 60 3.26 -6.01 -0.05
N LEU A 61 4.28 -6.77 0.35
CA LEU A 61 4.62 -8.02 -0.32
C LEU A 61 3.52 -9.04 -0.09
N VAL A 62 3.24 -9.83 -1.11
CA VAL A 62 2.30 -10.94 -1.04
C VAL A 62 3.07 -12.27 -1.06
N PRO A 63 3.08 -13.05 0.03
CA PRO A 63 3.89 -14.25 0.16
C PRO A 63 3.75 -15.26 -0.98
N SER A 64 2.54 -15.43 -1.51
CA SER A 64 2.30 -16.39 -2.61
C SER A 64 2.84 -15.98 -3.98
N LEU A 65 3.37 -14.76 -4.12
CA LEU A 65 3.95 -14.28 -5.39
C LEU A 65 5.43 -14.64 -5.53
N ARG A 66 6.14 -14.84 -4.41
CA ARG A 66 7.57 -15.19 -4.42
C ARG A 66 7.92 -16.13 -3.26
N HIS A 67 8.78 -17.10 -3.52
CA HIS A 67 9.38 -17.93 -2.49
C HIS A 67 10.09 -17.04 -1.42
N PRO A 68 10.05 -17.38 -0.11
CA PRO A 68 10.65 -16.55 0.95
C PRO A 68 12.16 -16.31 0.74
N MET A 69 12.88 -17.28 0.18
CA MET A 69 14.31 -17.11 -0.15
C MET A 69 14.53 -16.04 -1.22
N VAL A 70 13.65 -15.95 -2.22
CA VAL A 70 13.74 -14.91 -3.27
C VAL A 70 13.55 -13.52 -2.67
N ASN A 71 12.56 -13.36 -1.79
CA ASN A 71 12.36 -12.09 -1.08
C ASN A 71 13.49 -11.81 -0.08
N ALA A 72 14.03 -12.81 0.61
CA ALA A 72 15.20 -12.62 1.48
C ALA A 72 16.43 -12.11 0.71
N ALA A 73 16.69 -12.69 -0.48
CA ALA A 73 17.77 -12.23 -1.36
C ALA A 73 17.56 -10.79 -1.85
N ALA A 74 16.33 -10.46 -2.24
CA ALA A 74 15.97 -9.11 -2.69
C ALA A 74 16.11 -8.08 -1.57
N ILE A 75 15.65 -8.40 -0.34
CA ILE A 75 15.82 -7.56 0.85
C ILE A 75 17.30 -7.34 1.15
N ALA A 76 18.11 -8.40 1.14
CA ALA A 76 19.56 -8.31 1.35
C ALA A 76 20.23 -7.39 0.32
N THR A 77 19.87 -7.54 -0.96
CA THR A 77 20.38 -6.68 -2.03
C THR A 77 19.97 -5.23 -1.84
N LEU A 78 18.69 -4.97 -1.57
CA LEU A 78 18.21 -3.60 -1.34
C LEU A 78 18.86 -2.98 -0.09
N SER A 79 19.09 -3.77 0.97
CA SER A 79 19.79 -3.31 2.17
C SER A 79 21.26 -2.95 1.91
N ALA A 80 21.91 -3.62 0.96
CA ALA A 80 23.25 -3.23 0.51
C ALA A 80 23.23 -1.91 -0.29
N LEU A 81 22.20 -1.69 -1.12
CA LEU A 81 22.04 -0.47 -1.91
C LEU A 81 21.56 0.73 -1.07
N ALA A 82 20.79 0.48 -0.02
CA ALA A 82 20.16 1.48 0.84
C ALA A 82 20.34 1.14 2.33
N PRO A 83 21.58 1.17 2.88
CA PRO A 83 21.86 0.76 4.25
C PRO A 83 21.02 1.53 5.27
N GLY A 84 20.36 0.80 6.20
CA GLY A 84 19.52 1.38 7.27
C GLY A 84 18.21 2.02 6.82
N ARG A 85 17.86 1.94 5.51
CA ARG A 85 16.67 2.58 4.94
C ARG A 85 15.57 1.60 4.53
N VAL A 86 15.82 0.29 4.61
CA VAL A 86 14.87 -0.72 4.13
C VAL A 86 13.87 -1.09 5.20
N THR A 87 12.60 -1.13 4.83
CA THR A 87 11.48 -1.62 5.65
C THR A 87 10.57 -2.44 4.75
N VAL A 88 9.98 -3.51 5.26
CA VAL A 88 9.12 -4.40 4.47
C VAL A 88 7.74 -4.49 5.11
N ALA A 89 6.68 -4.36 4.34
CA ALA A 89 5.35 -4.73 4.81
C ALA A 89 4.88 -6.00 4.08
N ILE A 90 4.23 -6.91 4.81
CA ILE A 90 3.75 -8.20 4.29
C ILE A 90 2.26 -8.32 4.59
N GLY A 91 1.47 -8.75 3.61
CA GLY A 91 0.03 -8.89 3.77
C GLY A 91 -0.54 -10.14 3.08
N ALA A 92 -1.81 -10.43 3.35
CA ALA A 92 -2.50 -11.60 2.80
C ALA A 92 -2.78 -11.53 1.28
N GLY A 93 -2.57 -10.36 0.66
CA GLY A 93 -2.62 -10.20 -0.79
C GLY A 93 -4.03 -10.03 -1.33
N PHE A 94 -4.71 -8.96 -0.97
CA PHE A 94 -6.01 -8.61 -1.54
C PHE A 94 -5.90 -8.45 -3.08
N THR A 95 -5.46 -7.30 -3.57
CA THR A 95 -5.36 -6.98 -5.00
C THR A 95 -4.44 -7.94 -5.76
N GLY A 96 -3.22 -8.17 -5.27
CA GLY A 96 -2.23 -9.01 -5.94
C GLY A 96 -2.65 -10.47 -6.15
N ARG A 97 -3.61 -10.97 -5.36
CA ARG A 97 -4.17 -12.31 -5.51
C ARG A 97 -5.48 -12.34 -6.29
N TYR A 98 -6.34 -11.35 -6.08
CA TYR A 98 -7.61 -11.29 -6.80
C TYR A 98 -7.40 -11.13 -8.31
N THR A 99 -6.40 -10.36 -8.73
CA THR A 99 -6.02 -10.28 -10.16
C THR A 99 -5.57 -11.63 -10.76
N LEU A 100 -5.20 -12.60 -9.91
CA LEU A 100 -4.91 -13.98 -10.31
C LEU A 100 -6.14 -14.93 -10.16
N GLY A 101 -7.32 -14.38 -9.87
CA GLY A 101 -8.53 -15.17 -9.58
C GLY A 101 -8.45 -15.96 -8.26
N ARG A 102 -7.62 -15.52 -7.30
CA ARG A 102 -7.40 -16.19 -6.03
C ARG A 102 -7.80 -15.29 -4.86
N ARG A 103 -8.40 -15.90 -3.83
CA ARG A 103 -8.71 -15.18 -2.57
C ARG A 103 -7.42 -14.84 -1.80
N ALA A 104 -7.51 -13.89 -0.88
CA ALA A 104 -6.45 -13.59 0.08
C ALA A 104 -5.95 -14.84 0.81
N MET A 105 -4.69 -14.85 1.21
CA MET A 105 -4.08 -15.97 1.93
C MET A 105 -4.68 -16.13 3.33
N ARG A 106 -4.60 -17.34 3.88
CA ARG A 106 -4.89 -17.57 5.30
C ARG A 106 -3.81 -16.89 6.14
N TRP A 107 -4.18 -16.33 7.26
CA TRP A 107 -3.25 -15.66 8.17
C TRP A 107 -2.21 -16.61 8.78
N SER A 108 -2.53 -17.90 8.92
CA SER A 108 -1.55 -18.93 9.29
C SER A 108 -0.40 -19.04 8.29
N ASP A 109 -0.73 -18.98 6.99
CA ASP A 109 0.27 -19.13 5.92
C ASP A 109 1.13 -17.85 5.82
N VAL A 110 0.54 -16.67 6.06
CA VAL A 110 1.28 -15.41 6.17
C VAL A 110 2.22 -15.44 7.37
N ALA A 111 1.77 -15.91 8.52
CA ALA A 111 2.59 -16.03 9.74
C ALA A 111 3.78 -16.97 9.55
N GLU A 112 3.54 -18.15 8.94
CA GLU A 112 4.60 -19.09 8.60
C GLU A 112 5.65 -18.44 7.68
N TYR A 113 5.18 -17.78 6.61
CA TYR A 113 6.06 -17.09 5.69
C TYR A 113 6.93 -16.02 6.39
N VAL A 114 6.35 -15.21 7.28
CA VAL A 114 7.09 -14.17 8.03
C VAL A 114 8.14 -14.79 8.93
N ARG A 115 7.82 -15.91 9.63
CA ARG A 115 8.82 -16.61 10.48
C ARG A 115 9.98 -17.14 9.65
N VAL A 116 9.70 -17.77 8.51
CA VAL A 116 10.72 -18.29 7.59
C VAL A 116 11.57 -17.15 7.02
N LEU A 117 10.95 -16.07 6.56
CA LEU A 117 11.67 -14.91 6.04
C LEU A 117 12.61 -14.31 7.09
N ARG A 118 12.14 -14.13 8.33
CA ARG A 118 12.98 -13.64 9.44
C ARG A 118 14.16 -14.57 9.73
N ALA A 119 13.96 -15.89 9.74
CA ALA A 119 15.05 -16.85 9.94
C ALA A 119 16.10 -16.75 8.82
N LEU A 120 15.66 -16.69 7.55
CA LEU A 120 16.55 -16.50 6.41
C LEU A 120 17.35 -15.20 6.48
N LEU A 121 16.71 -14.09 6.88
CA LEU A 121 17.39 -12.79 7.06
C LEU A 121 18.41 -12.81 8.21
N ARG A 122 18.20 -13.63 9.24
CA ARG A 122 19.20 -13.87 10.30
C ARG A 122 20.30 -14.84 9.89
N GLY A 123 20.20 -15.46 8.71
CA GLY A 123 21.15 -16.49 8.26
C GLY A 123 20.94 -17.87 8.90
N GLU A 124 19.78 -18.07 9.51
CA GLU A 124 19.38 -19.33 10.14
C GLU A 124 18.80 -20.31 9.12
N GLU A 125 18.75 -21.60 9.51
CA GLU A 125 17.99 -22.61 8.77
C GLU A 125 16.49 -22.47 9.05
N ALA A 126 15.69 -22.74 8.03
CA ALA A 126 14.24 -22.78 8.13
C ALA A 126 13.69 -23.96 7.33
N SER A 127 12.54 -24.49 7.75
CA SER A 127 11.78 -25.47 6.97
C SER A 127 10.76 -24.77 6.08
N TRP A 128 10.75 -25.08 4.79
CA TRP A 128 9.78 -24.56 3.83
C TRP A 128 9.45 -25.62 2.78
N GLU A 129 8.16 -25.91 2.59
CA GLU A 129 7.67 -26.90 1.61
C GLU A 129 8.34 -28.27 1.74
N GLY A 130 8.64 -28.72 2.97
CA GLY A 130 9.25 -30.01 3.26
C GLY A 130 10.77 -30.07 3.11
N ALA A 131 11.44 -28.97 2.79
CA ALA A 131 12.89 -28.86 2.69
C ALA A 131 13.47 -27.94 3.75
N VAL A 132 14.72 -28.21 4.18
CA VAL A 132 15.51 -27.23 4.94
C VAL A 132 16.17 -26.28 3.98
N ILE A 133 15.97 -24.98 4.20
CA ILE A 133 16.53 -23.90 3.39
C ILE A 133 17.34 -22.94 4.23
N LYS A 134 18.35 -22.31 3.62
CA LYS A 134 19.24 -21.34 4.26
C LYS A 134 19.84 -20.40 3.23
N MET A 135 20.04 -19.13 3.59
CA MET A 135 20.80 -18.21 2.75
C MET A 135 22.30 -18.50 2.87
N ILE A 136 22.94 -18.86 1.76
CA ILE A 136 24.36 -19.28 1.70
C ILE A 136 25.21 -18.34 0.82
N HIS A 137 24.87 -17.04 0.77
CA HIS A 137 25.67 -16.07 0.02
C HIS A 137 27.14 -16.10 0.47
N PRO A 138 28.12 -16.05 -0.46
CA PRO A 138 29.51 -15.90 -0.10
C PRO A 138 29.76 -14.62 0.70
N GLU A 139 30.84 -14.63 1.50
CA GLU A 139 31.28 -13.47 2.26
C GLU A 139 31.50 -12.24 1.32
N GLY A 140 31.04 -11.07 1.73
CA GLY A 140 31.15 -9.83 0.97
C GLY A 140 30.17 -9.63 -0.19
N PHE A 141 29.30 -10.63 -0.50
CA PHE A 141 28.29 -10.49 -1.55
C PHE A 141 27.03 -9.75 -1.12
N VAL A 142 26.76 -9.76 0.16
CA VAL A 142 25.64 -9.04 0.81
C VAL A 142 26.12 -8.48 2.14
N PRO A 143 25.39 -7.53 2.77
CA PRO A 143 25.73 -7.06 4.09
C PRO A 143 25.95 -8.21 5.09
N ASP A 144 26.80 -7.96 6.10
CA ASP A 144 27.02 -8.93 7.17
C ASP A 144 25.69 -9.35 7.79
N ARG A 145 25.59 -10.65 8.08
CA ARG A 145 24.42 -11.20 8.75
C ARG A 145 24.59 -11.18 10.26
N PRO A 146 23.51 -11.01 10.97
CA PRO A 146 22.10 -10.93 10.53
C PRO A 146 21.76 -9.59 9.88
N ILE A 147 20.92 -9.63 8.83
CA ILE A 147 20.19 -8.45 8.31
C ILE A 147 18.99 -8.21 9.27
N ALA A 148 19.26 -8.29 10.58
CA ALA A 148 18.25 -8.36 11.63
C ALA A 148 17.44 -7.06 11.77
N ASP A 149 17.99 -5.95 11.29
CA ASP A 149 17.43 -4.62 11.52
C ASP A 149 16.47 -4.16 10.42
N VAL A 150 16.02 -5.08 9.55
CA VAL A 150 14.95 -4.77 8.58
C VAL A 150 13.59 -4.94 9.25
N PRO A 151 12.89 -3.84 9.57
CA PRO A 151 11.57 -3.92 10.18
C PRO A 151 10.56 -4.58 9.23
N ILE A 152 9.68 -5.41 9.78
CA ILE A 152 8.61 -6.07 9.04
C ILE A 152 7.26 -5.64 9.62
N LEU A 153 6.48 -4.88 8.85
CA LEU A 153 5.11 -4.54 9.18
C LEU A 153 4.15 -5.60 8.62
N ILE A 154 3.04 -5.79 9.30
CA ILE A 154 1.95 -6.64 8.80
C ILE A 154 0.84 -5.77 8.24
N GLY A 155 0.50 -5.98 6.97
CA GLY A 155 -0.62 -5.31 6.30
C GLY A 155 -1.94 -5.96 6.68
N ALA A 156 -2.72 -5.34 7.54
CA ALA A 156 -3.94 -5.93 8.11
C ALA A 156 -5.00 -4.87 8.46
N ASP A 157 -6.28 -5.24 8.24
CA ASP A 157 -7.46 -4.41 8.53
C ASP A 157 -8.47 -5.13 9.45
N GLY A 158 -8.03 -6.16 10.19
CA GLY A 158 -8.94 -6.90 11.04
C GLY A 158 -8.28 -7.86 12.03
N PRO A 159 -9.05 -8.45 12.97
CA PRO A 159 -8.54 -9.11 14.17
C PRO A 159 -7.56 -10.26 13.91
N LYS A 160 -7.78 -11.07 12.87
CA LYS A 160 -6.87 -12.19 12.54
C LYS A 160 -5.50 -11.70 12.08
N GLY A 161 -5.46 -10.62 11.29
CA GLY A 161 -4.21 -9.99 10.85
C GLY A 161 -3.54 -9.23 11.98
N TYR A 162 -4.32 -8.60 12.85
CA TYR A 162 -3.81 -7.93 14.04
C TYR A 162 -3.14 -8.89 15.02
N ALA A 163 -3.67 -10.11 15.18
CA ALA A 163 -3.00 -11.14 15.98
C ALA A 163 -1.61 -11.49 15.41
N VAL A 164 -1.48 -11.61 14.09
CA VAL A 164 -0.17 -11.83 13.44
C VAL A 164 0.74 -10.61 13.59
N ALA A 165 0.21 -9.40 13.48
CA ALA A 165 0.97 -8.17 13.70
C ALA A 165 1.52 -8.07 15.13
N SER A 166 0.70 -8.40 16.14
CA SER A 166 1.09 -8.40 17.56
C SER A 166 2.16 -9.47 17.87
N GLU A 167 2.10 -10.62 17.20
CA GLU A 167 3.06 -11.71 17.44
C GLU A 167 4.37 -11.54 16.67
N LEU A 168 4.31 -11.11 15.41
CA LEU A 168 5.43 -11.21 14.47
C LEU A 168 5.84 -9.88 13.85
N GLY A 169 5.03 -8.83 13.96
CA GLY A 169 5.29 -7.54 13.31
C GLY A 169 6.06 -6.57 14.20
N ASP A 170 6.93 -5.77 13.59
CA ASP A 170 7.50 -4.58 14.22
C ASP A 170 6.51 -3.39 14.13
N GLY A 171 5.48 -3.53 13.30
CA GLY A 171 4.40 -2.59 13.11
C GLY A 171 3.21 -3.20 12.36
N VAL A 172 2.17 -2.40 12.19
CA VAL A 172 0.98 -2.74 11.41
C VAL A 172 0.66 -1.61 10.43
N ILE A 173 0.25 -1.96 9.22
CA ILE A 173 -0.23 -1.00 8.22
C ILE A 173 -1.62 -1.37 7.76
N GLY A 174 -2.58 -0.46 7.96
CA GLY A 174 -3.94 -0.55 7.45
C GLY A 174 -4.12 0.15 6.12
N ALA A 175 -5.16 -0.22 5.36
CA ALA A 175 -5.50 0.40 4.08
C ALA A 175 -6.88 1.08 4.14
N GLY A 176 -6.90 2.41 4.19
CA GLY A 176 -8.13 3.20 4.29
C GLY A 176 -8.80 3.21 5.66
N VAL A 177 -8.47 2.26 6.53
CA VAL A 177 -8.97 2.18 7.91
C VAL A 177 -7.78 2.16 8.87
N PRO A 178 -7.74 3.07 9.87
CA PRO A 178 -6.65 3.10 10.85
C PRO A 178 -6.57 1.82 11.66
N PRO A 179 -5.38 1.23 11.85
CA PRO A 179 -5.21 0.10 12.76
C PRO A 179 -5.49 0.53 14.20
N THR A 180 -6.51 -0.07 14.81
CA THR A 180 -6.91 0.20 16.18
C THR A 180 -7.03 -1.09 16.98
N GLY A 181 -6.77 -1.03 18.28
CA GLY A 181 -6.89 -2.16 19.21
C GLY A 181 -5.72 -2.24 20.17
N ASP A 182 -5.97 -2.96 21.28
CA ASP A 182 -4.97 -3.24 22.30
C ASP A 182 -3.98 -4.31 21.82
N GLY A 183 -2.73 -4.22 22.28
CA GLY A 183 -1.68 -5.19 21.96
C GLY A 183 -1.07 -5.07 20.57
N LEU A 184 -1.49 -4.11 19.75
CA LEU A 184 -0.82 -3.82 18.47
C LEU A 184 0.54 -3.17 18.71
N PRO A 185 1.52 -3.41 17.81
CA PRO A 185 2.81 -2.72 17.86
C PRO A 185 2.63 -1.19 17.87
N PRO A 186 3.58 -0.44 18.46
CA PRO A 186 3.50 1.03 18.51
C PRO A 186 3.62 1.68 17.13
N TRP A 187 4.27 1.04 16.18
CA TRP A 187 4.31 1.51 14.81
C TRP A 187 3.01 1.15 14.08
N ARG A 188 2.12 2.12 13.97
CA ARG A 188 0.82 2.00 13.31
C ARG A 188 0.77 2.94 12.13
N ALA A 189 0.77 2.40 10.94
CA ALA A 189 0.73 3.14 9.68
C ALA A 189 -0.65 3.02 9.01
N LEU A 190 -1.06 4.07 8.31
CA LEU A 190 -2.29 4.09 7.51
C LEU A 190 -1.98 4.48 6.08
N LEU A 191 -2.22 3.56 5.14
CA LEU A 191 -2.28 3.89 3.73
C LEU A 191 -3.55 4.70 3.47
N ALA A 192 -3.38 5.93 3.04
CA ALA A 192 -4.46 6.88 2.83
C ALA A 192 -4.44 7.48 1.43
N PHE A 193 -5.62 7.67 0.88
CA PHE A 193 -5.89 8.26 -0.43
C PHE A 193 -6.50 9.64 -0.27
N GLY A 194 -6.49 10.45 -1.32
CA GLY A 194 -7.15 11.74 -1.32
C GLY A 194 -6.34 12.82 -2.04
N THR A 195 -6.76 14.06 -1.90
CA THR A 195 -6.06 15.24 -2.43
C THR A 195 -6.43 16.50 -1.65
N VAL A 196 -5.51 17.47 -1.63
CA VAL A 196 -5.77 18.80 -1.05
C VAL A 196 -6.65 19.61 -1.99
N LEU A 197 -7.76 20.10 -1.49
CA LEU A 197 -8.64 21.00 -2.25
C LEU A 197 -8.06 22.41 -2.25
N GLY A 198 -7.96 23.02 -3.43
CA GLY A 198 -7.70 24.43 -3.61
C GLY A 198 -8.90 25.29 -3.26
N GLU A 199 -8.73 26.60 -3.28
CA GLU A 199 -9.82 27.57 -3.02
C GLU A 199 -10.94 27.40 -4.06
N GLY A 200 -12.16 27.13 -3.58
CA GLY A 200 -13.35 26.93 -4.41
C GLY A 200 -13.44 25.55 -5.10
N GLU A 201 -12.44 24.70 -5.04
CA GLU A 201 -12.50 23.38 -5.65
C GLU A 201 -13.54 22.47 -4.97
N GLN A 202 -14.23 21.70 -5.82
CA GLN A 202 -15.24 20.72 -5.43
C GLN A 202 -14.76 19.29 -5.70
N PRO A 203 -15.29 18.29 -4.98
CA PRO A 203 -14.95 16.87 -5.22
C PRO A 203 -15.19 16.38 -6.65
N THR A 204 -16.07 17.05 -7.40
CA THR A 204 -16.43 16.73 -8.79
C THR A 204 -15.51 17.39 -9.83
N ASP A 205 -14.60 18.28 -9.41
CA ASP A 205 -13.73 18.98 -10.35
C ASP A 205 -12.72 18.02 -10.98
N GLU A 206 -12.39 18.26 -12.25
CA GLU A 206 -11.55 17.37 -13.06
C GLU A 206 -10.20 17.06 -12.40
N ARG A 207 -9.53 18.06 -11.83
CA ARG A 207 -8.27 17.85 -11.11
C ARG A 207 -8.46 16.93 -9.89
N VAL A 208 -9.52 17.15 -9.12
CA VAL A 208 -9.81 16.37 -7.90
C VAL A 208 -10.15 14.92 -8.28
N LEU A 209 -10.94 14.72 -9.32
CA LEU A 209 -11.25 13.38 -9.85
C LEU A 209 -10.02 12.70 -10.45
N ASP A 210 -9.11 13.44 -11.07
CA ASP A 210 -7.84 12.88 -11.57
C ASP A 210 -6.95 12.41 -10.40
N ALA A 211 -6.83 13.19 -9.35
CA ALA A 211 -5.97 12.91 -8.21
C ALA A 211 -6.55 11.90 -7.21
N ALA A 212 -7.87 11.90 -6.99
CA ALA A 212 -8.51 11.13 -5.92
C ALA A 212 -9.68 10.25 -6.37
N GLY A 213 -10.21 10.42 -7.57
CA GLY A 213 -11.40 9.68 -8.05
C GLY A 213 -11.22 8.16 -8.07
N HIS A 214 -9.99 7.65 -8.26
CA HIS A 214 -9.67 6.22 -8.15
C HIS A 214 -10.06 5.64 -6.78
N SER A 215 -10.04 6.46 -5.72
CA SER A 215 -10.42 6.05 -4.36
C SER A 215 -11.90 5.73 -4.26
N VAL A 216 -12.76 6.45 -4.99
CA VAL A 216 -14.21 6.17 -5.05
C VAL A 216 -14.44 4.79 -5.68
N ALA A 217 -13.73 4.48 -6.78
CA ALA A 217 -13.79 3.14 -7.39
C ALA A 217 -13.30 2.05 -6.42
N ALA A 218 -12.24 2.31 -5.65
CA ALA A 218 -11.73 1.39 -4.63
C ALA A 218 -12.74 1.20 -3.48
N ILE A 219 -13.48 2.25 -3.09
CA ILE A 219 -14.57 2.17 -2.10
C ILE A 219 -15.69 1.28 -2.64
N PHE A 220 -16.15 1.48 -3.87
CA PHE A 220 -17.16 0.62 -4.48
C PHE A 220 -16.72 -0.85 -4.52
N HIS A 221 -15.46 -1.10 -4.93
CA HIS A 221 -14.88 -2.43 -4.91
C HIS A 221 -14.93 -3.05 -3.50
N ALA A 222 -14.46 -2.33 -2.48
CA ALA A 222 -14.44 -2.82 -1.11
C ALA A 222 -15.84 -3.09 -0.55
N LEU A 223 -16.82 -2.25 -0.86
CA LEU A 223 -18.23 -2.43 -0.46
C LEU A 223 -18.85 -3.65 -1.15
N TYR A 224 -18.59 -3.83 -2.45
CA TYR A 224 -19.07 -4.97 -3.22
C TYR A 224 -18.47 -6.30 -2.72
N GLU A 225 -17.19 -6.34 -2.44
CA GLU A 225 -16.51 -7.55 -1.92
C GLU A 225 -16.99 -7.94 -0.52
N ARG A 226 -17.34 -6.97 0.33
CA ARG A 226 -17.77 -7.22 1.72
C ARG A 226 -19.26 -7.49 1.84
N GLY A 227 -20.11 -6.78 1.09
CA GLY A 227 -21.55 -6.76 1.22
C GLY A 227 -22.34 -7.12 -0.03
N GLY A 228 -21.65 -7.48 -1.14
CA GLY A 228 -22.31 -7.77 -2.41
C GLY A 228 -23.03 -6.54 -2.99
N ALA A 229 -24.11 -6.80 -3.71
CA ALA A 229 -24.97 -5.77 -4.30
C ALA A 229 -25.48 -4.79 -3.23
N ASP A 230 -26.04 -5.30 -2.13
CA ASP A 230 -26.61 -4.45 -1.08
C ASP A 230 -25.59 -3.50 -0.46
N GLY A 231 -24.34 -3.95 -0.31
CA GLY A 231 -23.27 -3.14 0.26
C GLY A 231 -22.89 -1.96 -0.63
N VAL A 232 -22.75 -2.18 -1.93
CA VAL A 232 -22.35 -1.13 -2.87
C VAL A 232 -23.51 -0.23 -3.28
N ASP A 233 -24.72 -0.76 -3.38
CA ASP A 233 -25.92 0.00 -3.75
C ASP A 233 -26.36 1.01 -2.68
N ALA A 234 -25.84 0.87 -1.45
CA ALA A 234 -26.12 1.77 -0.35
C ALA A 234 -25.45 3.17 -0.48
N VAL A 235 -24.56 3.36 -1.44
CA VAL A 235 -23.84 4.62 -1.63
C VAL A 235 -24.07 5.25 -2.99
N PRO A 236 -24.00 6.60 -3.13
CA PRO A 236 -24.14 7.29 -4.40
C PRO A 236 -23.16 6.75 -5.45
N GLY A 237 -23.62 6.48 -6.65
CA GLY A 237 -22.85 5.91 -7.76
C GLY A 237 -22.68 4.38 -7.69
N GLY A 238 -22.90 3.77 -6.52
CA GLY A 238 -22.72 2.32 -6.33
C GLY A 238 -23.58 1.45 -7.25
N PRO A 239 -24.89 1.67 -7.40
CA PRO A 239 -25.73 0.91 -8.33
C PRO A 239 -25.20 0.95 -9.76
N ARG A 240 -24.84 2.13 -10.24
CA ARG A 240 -24.29 2.33 -11.60
C ARG A 240 -22.96 1.60 -11.79
N TRP A 241 -22.09 1.67 -10.79
CA TRP A 241 -20.79 0.97 -10.82
C TRP A 241 -21.00 -0.55 -10.87
N ARG A 242 -21.91 -1.08 -10.04
CA ARG A 242 -22.24 -2.50 -10.00
C ARG A 242 -22.80 -2.98 -11.33
N GLU A 243 -23.78 -2.28 -11.90
CA GLU A 243 -24.36 -2.63 -13.19
C GLU A 243 -23.29 -2.67 -14.30
N ALA A 244 -22.39 -1.70 -14.34
CA ALA A 244 -21.28 -1.65 -15.30
C ALA A 244 -20.28 -2.82 -15.09
N LEU A 245 -19.99 -3.22 -13.85
CA LEU A 245 -19.16 -4.36 -13.57
C LEU A 245 -19.86 -5.68 -13.91
N GLU A 246 -21.14 -5.82 -13.57
CA GLU A 246 -21.92 -7.05 -13.79
C GLU A 246 -22.24 -7.31 -15.26
N ALA A 247 -22.19 -6.29 -16.11
CA ALA A 247 -22.23 -6.41 -17.56
C ALA A 247 -20.98 -7.14 -18.13
N VAL A 248 -19.86 -7.15 -17.38
CA VAL A 248 -18.68 -7.92 -17.75
C VAL A 248 -18.94 -9.42 -17.46
N PRO A 249 -18.55 -10.33 -18.40
CA PRO A 249 -18.67 -11.77 -18.17
C PRO A 249 -18.06 -12.18 -16.83
N GLN A 250 -18.75 -13.01 -16.05
CA GLN A 250 -18.39 -13.37 -14.66
C GLN A 250 -16.93 -13.81 -14.51
N GLY A 251 -16.41 -14.61 -15.43
CA GLY A 251 -15.02 -15.09 -15.39
C GLY A 251 -13.95 -14.00 -15.61
N HIS A 252 -14.35 -12.77 -16.01
CA HIS A 252 -13.43 -11.65 -16.24
C HIS A 252 -13.63 -10.49 -15.25
N ARG A 253 -14.63 -10.55 -14.37
CA ARG A 253 -14.94 -9.46 -13.42
C ARG A 253 -13.78 -9.16 -12.48
N HIS A 254 -13.04 -10.17 -12.05
CA HIS A 254 -11.87 -10.01 -11.20
C HIS A 254 -10.73 -9.23 -11.87
N LEU A 255 -10.64 -9.22 -13.19
CA LEU A 255 -9.71 -8.35 -13.93
C LEU A 255 -10.29 -6.95 -14.13
N ALA A 256 -11.56 -6.89 -14.56
CA ALA A 256 -12.23 -5.63 -14.83
C ALA A 256 -12.28 -4.71 -13.58
N ILE A 257 -12.58 -5.26 -12.41
CA ILE A 257 -12.67 -4.50 -11.15
C ILE A 257 -11.34 -3.83 -10.77
N HIS A 258 -10.21 -4.36 -11.27
CA HIS A 258 -8.88 -3.83 -11.03
C HIS A 258 -8.32 -2.97 -12.18
N GLU A 259 -9.13 -2.69 -13.21
CA GLU A 259 -8.71 -1.81 -14.30
C GLU A 259 -8.41 -0.40 -13.76
N GLN A 260 -7.19 0.12 -13.99
CA GLN A 260 -6.70 1.40 -13.48
C GLN A 260 -6.67 1.51 -11.94
N HIS A 261 -6.70 0.38 -11.23
CA HIS A 261 -6.79 0.33 -9.76
C HIS A 261 -5.71 1.20 -9.09
N LEU A 262 -6.12 2.10 -8.21
CA LEU A 262 -5.29 3.04 -7.45
C LEU A 262 -4.39 3.99 -8.28
N VAL A 263 -4.59 4.09 -9.58
CA VAL A 263 -3.80 4.97 -10.46
C VAL A 263 -4.65 6.07 -11.08
N SER A 264 -5.81 5.69 -11.62
CA SER A 264 -6.74 6.61 -12.27
C SER A 264 -8.16 6.02 -12.30
N VAL A 265 -9.10 6.76 -12.85
CA VAL A 265 -10.48 6.29 -13.02
C VAL A 265 -10.64 5.66 -14.41
N SER A 266 -11.08 4.39 -14.47
CA SER A 266 -11.37 3.72 -15.74
C SER A 266 -12.54 4.38 -16.46
N ARG A 267 -12.61 4.19 -17.79
CA ARG A 267 -13.75 4.72 -18.58
C ARG A 267 -15.10 4.15 -18.12
N ARG A 268 -15.10 2.87 -17.71
CA ARG A 268 -16.29 2.19 -17.20
C ARG A 268 -16.76 2.81 -15.89
N ASP A 269 -15.85 3.09 -14.97
CA ASP A 269 -16.17 3.53 -13.61
C ASP A 269 -16.46 5.04 -13.53
N ARG A 270 -15.96 5.82 -14.50
CA ARG A 270 -16.03 7.28 -14.46
C ARG A 270 -17.44 7.86 -14.18
N PRO A 271 -18.52 7.40 -14.83
CA PRO A 271 -19.86 7.95 -14.53
C PRO A 271 -20.30 7.71 -13.09
N ALA A 272 -20.01 6.54 -12.54
CA ALA A 272 -20.32 6.19 -11.15
C ALA A 272 -19.43 6.97 -10.16
N VAL A 273 -18.15 7.16 -10.50
CA VAL A 273 -17.20 7.93 -9.67
C VAL A 273 -17.61 9.40 -9.58
N ILE A 274 -18.08 10.01 -10.67
CA ILE A 274 -18.59 11.39 -10.63
C ILE A 274 -19.81 11.49 -9.69
N GLU A 275 -20.74 10.54 -9.78
CA GLU A 275 -21.91 10.47 -8.92
C GLU A 275 -21.54 10.24 -7.44
N GLY A 276 -20.51 9.41 -7.18
CA GLY A 276 -20.00 9.08 -5.85
C GLY A 276 -18.92 10.05 -5.32
N ALA A 277 -18.55 11.12 -6.05
CA ALA A 277 -17.44 12.00 -5.67
C ALA A 277 -17.61 12.66 -4.28
N GLY A 278 -18.85 12.84 -3.84
CA GLY A 278 -19.19 13.30 -2.50
C GLY A 278 -18.68 12.41 -1.36
N LEU A 279 -18.29 11.15 -1.64
CA LEU A 279 -17.69 10.25 -0.66
C LEU A 279 -16.23 10.62 -0.34
N LEU A 280 -15.54 11.34 -1.22
CA LEU A 280 -14.12 11.68 -1.06
C LEU A 280 -13.80 12.34 0.28
N PRO A 281 -14.44 13.45 0.70
CA PRO A 281 -14.11 14.10 1.97
C PRO A 281 -14.44 13.24 3.20
N ALA A 282 -15.43 12.36 3.09
CA ALA A 282 -15.85 11.52 4.21
C ALA A 282 -14.99 10.29 4.40
N MET A 283 -14.46 9.72 3.32
CA MET A 283 -13.82 8.39 3.32
C MET A 283 -12.33 8.42 2.98
N THR A 284 -11.78 9.59 2.63
CA THR A 284 -10.37 9.76 2.24
C THR A 284 -9.77 11.01 2.91
N LEU A 285 -8.48 11.24 2.71
CA LEU A 285 -7.82 12.49 3.05
C LEU A 285 -8.01 13.52 1.91
N THR A 286 -9.28 13.83 1.60
CA THR A 286 -9.65 14.89 0.65
C THR A 286 -10.30 16.04 1.41
N GLY A 287 -9.75 17.24 1.29
CA GLY A 287 -10.25 18.42 1.96
C GLY A 287 -9.33 19.62 1.82
N THR A 288 -9.74 20.76 2.40
CA THR A 288 -8.88 21.95 2.49
C THR A 288 -7.67 21.66 3.39
N PRO A 289 -6.57 22.46 3.30
CA PRO A 289 -5.40 22.29 4.17
C PRO A 289 -5.75 22.20 5.66
N ASP A 290 -6.67 23.06 6.14
CA ASP A 290 -7.08 23.08 7.55
C ASP A 290 -7.86 21.83 7.95
N GLN A 291 -8.74 21.35 7.08
CA GLN A 291 -9.48 20.10 7.30
C GLN A 291 -8.52 18.89 7.37
N LEU A 292 -7.53 18.83 6.49
CA LEU A 292 -6.56 17.76 6.47
C LEU A 292 -5.65 17.80 7.70
N ARG A 293 -5.18 18.98 8.11
CA ARG A 293 -4.37 19.14 9.32
C ARG A 293 -5.12 18.63 10.55
N LYS A 294 -6.37 19.06 10.72
CA LYS A 294 -7.23 18.59 11.80
C LYS A 294 -7.41 17.08 11.76
N ARG A 295 -7.65 16.49 10.58
CA ARG A 295 -7.82 15.04 10.44
C ARG A 295 -6.56 14.27 10.80
N VAL A 296 -5.39 14.77 10.41
CA VAL A 296 -4.08 14.22 10.76
C VAL A 296 -3.84 14.26 12.28
N GLU A 297 -4.21 15.37 12.94
CA GLU A 297 -4.14 15.51 14.40
C GLU A 297 -5.08 14.51 15.12
N GLU A 298 -6.31 14.34 14.64
CA GLU A 298 -7.27 13.36 15.16
C GLU A 298 -6.73 11.92 15.05
N LEU A 299 -6.15 11.56 13.91
CA LEU A 299 -5.53 10.25 13.69
C LEU A 299 -4.32 10.02 14.62
N ALA A 300 -3.49 11.05 14.81
CA ALA A 300 -2.38 10.99 15.75
C ALA A 300 -2.86 10.80 17.20
N ALA A 301 -3.89 11.53 17.61
CA ALA A 301 -4.50 11.39 18.92
C ALA A 301 -5.13 10.00 19.15
N ALA A 302 -5.59 9.35 18.06
CA ALA A 302 -6.09 7.97 18.08
C ALA A 302 -4.96 6.90 18.10
N GLY A 303 -3.69 7.32 18.15
CA GLY A 303 -2.54 6.42 18.27
C GLY A 303 -1.92 5.98 16.94
N LEU A 304 -2.26 6.64 15.82
CA LEU A 304 -1.57 6.42 14.56
C LEU A 304 -0.18 7.10 14.62
N SER A 305 0.86 6.41 14.17
CA SER A 305 2.23 6.93 14.17
C SER A 305 2.71 7.38 12.78
N GLU A 306 2.11 6.89 11.71
CA GLU A 306 2.50 7.19 10.34
C GLU A 306 1.30 7.27 9.39
N ILE A 307 1.22 8.33 8.58
CA ILE A 307 0.37 8.38 7.40
C ILE A 307 1.21 8.05 6.17
N VAL A 308 0.72 7.13 5.37
CA VAL A 308 1.30 6.74 4.08
C VAL A 308 0.40 7.28 2.98
N TYR A 309 0.68 8.49 2.51
CA TYR A 309 -0.12 9.15 1.48
C TYR A 309 0.16 8.57 0.10
N GLN A 310 -0.86 8.16 -0.63
CA GLN A 310 -0.73 7.78 -2.02
C GLN A 310 -1.13 8.92 -2.95
N PRO A 311 -0.20 9.58 -3.64
CA PRO A 311 -0.50 10.48 -4.74
C PRO A 311 -0.94 9.68 -5.96
N ALA A 312 -1.91 10.19 -6.71
CA ALA A 312 -2.35 9.58 -7.98
C ALA A 312 -2.68 10.65 -9.03
N GLY A 313 -3.08 10.20 -10.23
CA GLY A 313 -3.36 11.09 -11.35
C GLY A 313 -2.13 11.50 -12.14
N ARG A 314 -2.27 12.55 -12.94
CA ARG A 314 -1.23 13.01 -13.90
C ARG A 314 -0.11 13.83 -13.27
N ASP A 315 -0.36 14.45 -12.11
CA ASP A 315 0.58 15.37 -11.44
C ASP A 315 1.05 14.82 -10.08
N ILE A 316 1.71 13.67 -10.08
CA ILE A 316 2.25 13.05 -8.86
C ILE A 316 3.15 14.01 -8.06
N PRO A 317 4.12 14.75 -8.68
CA PRO A 317 4.93 15.73 -7.95
C PRO A 317 4.10 16.82 -7.26
N GLY A 318 3.12 17.38 -7.96
CA GLY A 318 2.25 18.40 -7.39
C GLY A 318 1.37 17.88 -6.27
N GLU A 319 0.88 16.64 -6.35
CA GLU A 319 0.11 16.03 -5.27
C GLU A 319 0.97 15.78 -4.02
N LEU A 320 2.22 15.32 -4.18
CA LEU A 320 3.18 15.19 -3.07
C LEU A 320 3.42 16.55 -2.40
N GLU A 321 3.69 17.58 -3.19
CA GLU A 321 3.97 18.93 -2.68
C GLU A 321 2.75 19.52 -1.96
N ARG A 322 1.54 19.43 -2.55
CA ARG A 322 0.29 19.92 -1.94
C ARG A 322 0.02 19.25 -0.61
N PHE A 323 0.16 17.92 -0.56
CA PHE A 323 -0.15 17.18 0.66
C PHE A 323 0.83 17.51 1.79
N ILE A 324 2.15 17.45 1.55
CA ILE A 324 3.13 17.71 2.61
C ILE A 324 3.04 19.15 3.13
N LYS A 325 2.76 20.13 2.26
CA LYS A 325 2.54 21.54 2.68
C LYS A 325 1.27 21.72 3.52
N ALA A 326 0.26 20.89 3.31
CA ALA A 326 -1.00 20.99 4.05
C ALA A 326 -0.90 20.41 5.45
N VAL A 327 -0.06 19.38 5.67
CA VAL A 327 -0.06 18.58 6.91
C VAL A 327 1.28 18.58 7.67
N GLY A 328 2.35 19.09 7.04
CA GLY A 328 3.73 19.13 7.56
C GLY A 328 4.07 20.32 8.43
#